data_dbaba1fc5f15765b5a502ea3a22e8b8b
#
_entry.id   dbaba1fc5f15765b5a502ea3a22e8b8b
#
_cell.length_a   1.000
_cell.length_b   1.000
_cell.length_c   1.000
_cell.angle_alpha   90.00
_cell.angle_beta   90.00
_cell.angle_gamma   90.00
#
_symmetry.space_group_name_H-M   'P 1'
#
loop_
_entity.id
_entity.type
_entity.pdbx_description
1 polymer ?
#
loop_
_entity_poly.entity_id
_entity_poly.type
_entity_poly.pdbx_seq_one_letter_code
_entity_poly.pdbx_strand_id
1 'polypeptide(L)'
;MDASTHVLVGYASAHGSTAGVADRIAARINSFGCEVDCRPVGPDLDPAAYDAILLGSAVHDMAWLPSAVDFLTRLSGAEPTWFFSVGGLEPRGPVTRRMTRLEIARVEQQFPARFRGRDHRMFAGVVQTAGLALWGRVFWRLVGGRNGDHRDWPAIDRWASDVGAELARLRDAAELRHP
;
A
#
# COMPACT_ATOMS: atom_id res chain seq x y z
N MET A 1 28.93 -6.44 12.01
CA MET A 1 27.89 -5.39 12.05
C MET A 1 26.74 -5.93 11.24
N ASP A 2 25.67 -6.34 11.91
CA ASP A 2 24.47 -6.80 11.20
C ASP A 2 23.95 -5.64 10.33
N ALA A 3 24.01 -5.82 9.01
CA ALA A 3 23.46 -4.86 8.08
C ALA A 3 21.93 -4.92 8.22
N SER A 4 21.33 -3.89 8.84
CA SER A 4 19.89 -3.81 8.94
C SER A 4 19.31 -3.66 7.54
N THR A 5 18.25 -4.42 7.23
CA THR A 5 17.54 -4.31 5.94
C THR A 5 16.92 -2.93 5.83
N HIS A 6 17.30 -2.17 4.80
CA HIS A 6 16.78 -0.83 4.54
C HIS A 6 15.52 -0.91 3.68
N VAL A 7 14.38 -0.52 4.25
CA VAL A 7 13.05 -0.70 3.65
C VAL A 7 12.40 0.64 3.35
N LEU A 8 11.93 0.83 2.13
CA LEU A 8 11.08 1.95 1.78
C LEU A 8 9.61 1.58 2.01
N VAL A 9 8.88 2.40 2.77
CA VAL A 9 7.42 2.48 2.73
C VAL A 9 7.05 3.74 1.97
N GLY A 10 7.05 3.63 0.64
CA GLY A 10 6.72 4.73 -0.27
C GLY A 10 5.23 4.84 -0.51
N TYR A 11 4.69 6.08 -0.54
CA TYR A 11 3.26 6.25 -0.76
C TYR A 11 2.91 7.46 -1.61
N ALA A 12 1.75 7.37 -2.30
CA ALA A 12 1.09 8.50 -2.93
C ALA A 12 -0.27 8.74 -2.26
N SER A 13 -0.51 9.94 -1.76
CA SER A 13 -1.71 10.28 -0.99
C SER A 13 -2.30 11.60 -1.47
N ALA A 14 -3.62 11.62 -1.73
CA ALA A 14 -4.33 12.84 -2.12
C ALA A 14 -4.80 13.67 -0.91
N HIS A 15 -5.27 12.99 0.16
CA HIS A 15 -5.93 13.62 1.31
C HIS A 15 -5.41 13.12 2.66
N GLY A 16 -4.22 12.51 2.69
CA GLY A 16 -3.55 12.08 3.92
C GLY A 16 -3.95 10.69 4.45
N SER A 17 -5.03 10.06 3.99
CA SER A 17 -5.44 8.75 4.50
C SER A 17 -4.42 7.66 4.20
N THR A 18 -3.83 7.66 3.00
CA THR A 18 -2.77 6.72 2.60
C THR A 18 -1.50 6.95 3.41
N ALA A 19 -1.13 8.21 3.68
CA ALA A 19 0.01 8.55 4.53
C ALA A 19 -0.13 7.90 5.92
N GLY A 20 -1.29 8.07 6.59
CA GLY A 20 -1.51 7.46 7.90
C GLY A 20 -1.48 5.93 7.90
N VAL A 21 -1.89 5.28 6.79
CA VAL A 21 -1.73 3.82 6.62
C VAL A 21 -0.25 3.46 6.44
N ALA A 22 0.49 4.21 5.62
CA ALA A 22 1.92 4.01 5.41
C ALA A 22 2.72 4.16 6.71
N ASP A 23 2.45 5.20 7.50
CA ASP A 23 3.07 5.42 8.81
C ASP A 23 2.84 4.23 9.76
N ARG A 24 1.62 3.69 9.78
CA ARG A 24 1.28 2.53 10.61
C ARG A 24 2.03 1.26 10.16
N ILE A 25 2.11 1.04 8.85
CA ILE A 25 2.87 -0.07 8.24
C ILE A 25 4.35 0.08 8.60
N ALA A 26 4.93 1.26 8.40
CA ALA A 26 6.34 1.55 8.68
C ALA A 26 6.70 1.29 10.14
N ALA A 27 5.89 1.78 11.08
CA ALA A 27 6.08 1.53 12.51
C ALA A 27 6.06 0.03 12.83
N ARG A 28 5.20 -0.73 12.15
CA ARG A 28 5.12 -2.18 12.35
C ARG A 28 6.32 -2.92 11.76
N ILE A 29 6.76 -2.58 10.55
CA ILE A 29 7.95 -3.16 9.90
C ILE A 29 9.22 -2.87 10.74
N ASN A 30 9.35 -1.64 11.24
CA ASN A 30 10.48 -1.25 12.10
C ASN A 30 10.61 -2.17 13.33
N SER A 31 9.49 -2.65 13.91
CA SER A 31 9.50 -3.57 15.05
C SER A 31 10.10 -4.96 14.74
N PHE A 32 10.37 -5.28 13.46
CA PHE A 32 11.05 -6.49 13.02
C PHE A 32 12.57 -6.29 12.80
N GLY A 33 13.12 -5.15 13.24
CA GLY A 33 14.54 -4.85 13.13
C GLY A 33 15.00 -4.35 11.76
N CYS A 34 14.05 -3.84 10.96
CA CYS A 34 14.35 -3.16 9.70
C CYS A 34 14.58 -1.66 9.95
N GLU A 35 15.48 -1.05 9.17
CA GLU A 35 15.55 0.40 9.03
C GLU A 35 14.52 0.86 8.01
N VAL A 36 13.56 1.70 8.42
CA VAL A 36 12.41 2.04 7.57
C VAL A 36 12.38 3.52 7.27
N ASP A 37 12.37 3.85 5.98
CA ASP A 37 12.11 5.19 5.47
C ASP A 37 10.65 5.26 4.97
N CYS A 38 9.82 6.06 5.66
CA CYS A 38 8.41 6.24 5.30
C CYS A 38 8.20 7.63 4.73
N ARG A 39 7.90 7.71 3.41
CA ARG A 39 7.82 9.00 2.73
C ARG A 39 6.97 9.00 1.47
N PRO A 40 6.45 10.17 1.04
CA PRO A 40 5.79 10.29 -0.24
C PRO A 40 6.76 9.99 -1.38
N VAL A 41 6.28 9.27 -2.41
CA VAL A 41 7.06 9.01 -3.61
C VAL A 41 7.11 10.23 -4.51
N GLY A 42 8.28 10.48 -5.10
CA GLY A 42 8.54 11.62 -5.98
C GLY A 42 9.73 11.36 -6.90
N PRO A 43 10.03 12.31 -7.81
CA PRO A 43 11.11 12.15 -8.79
C PRO A 43 12.51 12.00 -8.15
N ASP A 44 12.72 12.64 -6.99
CA ASP A 44 14.03 12.68 -6.33
C ASP A 44 14.30 11.44 -5.45
N LEU A 45 13.32 10.55 -5.31
CA LEU A 45 13.46 9.33 -4.52
C LEU A 45 14.02 8.20 -5.39
N ASP A 46 15.24 7.75 -5.06
CA ASP A 46 15.89 6.64 -5.76
C ASP A 46 15.46 5.29 -5.16
N PRO A 47 14.75 4.43 -5.90
CA PRO A 47 14.38 3.11 -5.40
C PRO A 47 15.58 2.18 -5.16
N ALA A 48 16.68 2.37 -5.86
CA ALA A 48 17.88 1.52 -5.72
C ALA A 48 18.62 1.70 -4.37
N ALA A 49 18.24 2.71 -3.58
CA ALA A 49 18.77 2.91 -2.24
C ALA A 49 18.19 1.95 -1.18
N TYR A 50 17.23 1.08 -1.55
CA TYR A 50 16.48 0.24 -0.61
C TYR A 50 16.58 -1.24 -0.98
N ASP A 51 16.72 -2.08 0.05
CA ASP A 51 16.76 -3.54 -0.10
C ASP A 51 15.37 -4.14 -0.35
N ALA A 52 14.31 -3.45 0.08
CA ALA A 52 12.92 -3.87 -0.09
C ALA A 52 11.98 -2.68 -0.16
N ILE A 53 10.84 -2.83 -0.85
CA ILE A 53 9.92 -1.73 -1.09
C ILE A 53 8.47 -2.15 -0.78
N LEU A 54 7.80 -1.36 0.06
CA LEU A 54 6.36 -1.38 0.20
C LEU A 54 5.81 -0.11 -0.47
N LEU A 55 5.14 -0.27 -1.61
CA LEU A 55 4.62 0.86 -2.38
C LEU A 55 3.11 0.94 -2.26
N GLY A 56 2.61 2.09 -1.83
CA GLY A 56 1.19 2.34 -1.67
C GLY A 56 0.65 3.55 -2.40
N SER A 57 -0.62 3.50 -2.77
CA SER A 57 -1.32 4.63 -3.36
C SER A 57 -2.77 4.74 -2.90
N ALA A 58 -3.25 5.98 -2.84
CA ALA A 58 -4.68 6.21 -2.89
C ALA A 58 -5.24 5.72 -4.23
N VAL A 59 -6.47 5.16 -4.20
CA VAL A 59 -7.19 4.76 -5.41
C VAL A 59 -8.24 5.81 -5.72
N HIS A 60 -8.15 6.38 -6.93
CA HIS A 60 -9.14 7.27 -7.51
C HIS A 60 -9.56 6.74 -8.88
N ASP A 61 -10.86 6.66 -9.14
CA ASP A 61 -11.41 6.16 -10.41
C ASP A 61 -10.83 4.80 -10.83
N MET A 62 -10.69 3.89 -9.86
CA MET A 62 -10.10 2.55 -10.04
C MET A 62 -8.63 2.58 -10.51
N ALA A 63 -7.91 3.65 -10.23
CA ALA A 63 -6.52 3.85 -10.60
C ALA A 63 -5.67 4.34 -9.43
N TRP A 64 -4.39 4.00 -9.45
CA TRP A 64 -3.38 4.61 -8.58
C TRP A 64 -3.08 6.04 -9.02
N LEU A 65 -2.64 6.86 -8.08
CA LEU A 65 -2.18 8.22 -8.38
C LEU A 65 -0.96 8.18 -9.31
N PRO A 66 -0.84 9.12 -10.26
CA PRO A 66 0.24 9.15 -11.24
C PRO A 66 1.65 9.05 -10.62
N SER A 67 1.91 9.74 -9.50
CA SER A 67 3.21 9.69 -8.83
C SER A 67 3.62 8.29 -8.35
N ALA A 68 2.66 7.46 -7.93
CA ALA A 68 2.93 6.07 -7.56
C ALA A 68 3.20 5.20 -8.80
N VAL A 69 2.45 5.42 -9.88
CA VAL A 69 2.65 4.70 -11.15
C VAL A 69 4.01 5.08 -11.76
N ASP A 70 4.37 6.36 -11.75
CA ASP A 70 5.67 6.84 -12.24
C ASP A 70 6.82 6.24 -11.41
N PHE A 71 6.68 6.21 -10.08
CA PHE A 71 7.66 5.57 -9.20
C PHE A 71 7.79 4.07 -9.50
N LEU A 72 6.67 3.37 -9.68
CA LEU A 72 6.65 1.94 -10.01
C LEU A 72 7.45 1.65 -11.30
N THR A 73 7.40 2.53 -12.31
CA THR A 73 8.15 2.32 -13.56
C THR A 73 9.68 2.38 -13.38
N ARG A 74 10.16 2.99 -12.30
CA ARG A 74 11.59 3.12 -11.97
C ARG A 74 12.14 1.95 -11.15
N LEU A 75 11.28 1.09 -10.61
CA LEU A 75 11.72 -0.11 -9.91
C LEU A 75 12.45 -1.06 -10.87
N SER A 76 13.53 -1.68 -10.39
CA SER A 76 14.27 -2.67 -11.19
C SER A 76 13.50 -3.99 -11.34
N GLY A 77 12.68 -4.32 -10.33
CA GLY A 77 11.98 -5.59 -10.19
C GLY A 77 12.83 -6.70 -9.55
N ALA A 78 14.06 -6.40 -9.15
CA ALA A 78 14.93 -7.33 -8.41
C ALA A 78 14.65 -7.29 -6.91
N GLU A 79 14.31 -6.13 -6.38
CA GLU A 79 13.99 -5.91 -4.97
C GLU A 79 12.63 -6.53 -4.60
N PRO A 80 12.52 -7.20 -3.44
CA PRO A 80 11.25 -7.66 -2.90
C PRO A 80 10.27 -6.49 -2.76
N THR A 81 9.11 -6.60 -3.40
CA THR A 81 8.15 -5.50 -3.44
C THR A 81 6.76 -5.97 -3.04
N TRP A 82 6.10 -5.24 -2.16
CA TRP A 82 4.69 -5.41 -1.78
C TRP A 82 3.90 -4.16 -2.12
N PHE A 83 2.63 -4.34 -2.42
CA PHE A 83 1.75 -3.25 -2.79
C PHE A 83 0.60 -3.10 -1.79
N PHE A 84 0.21 -1.86 -1.51
CA PHE A 84 -1.01 -1.57 -0.79
C PHE A 84 -1.79 -0.43 -1.44
N SER A 85 -3.09 -0.62 -1.55
CA SER A 85 -4.02 0.39 -2.03
C SER A 85 -4.86 0.91 -0.88
N VAL A 86 -5.14 2.20 -0.87
CA VAL A 86 -6.04 2.81 0.12
C VAL A 86 -7.19 3.50 -0.62
N GLY A 87 -8.37 2.99 -0.40
CA GLY A 87 -9.59 3.48 -1.07
C GLY A 87 -10.69 2.43 -0.97
N GLY A 88 -11.75 2.62 -1.75
CA GLY A 88 -12.83 1.67 -1.82
C GLY A 88 -13.68 1.52 -0.56
N LEU A 89 -14.60 0.58 -0.62
CA LEU A 89 -15.48 0.20 0.47
C LEU A 89 -14.87 -0.96 1.25
N GLU A 90 -15.05 -0.94 2.58
CA GLU A 90 -14.70 -2.07 3.41
C GLU A 90 -15.45 -3.34 2.92
N PRO A 91 -14.75 -4.47 2.71
CA PRO A 91 -15.36 -5.70 2.16
C PRO A 91 -16.17 -6.46 3.21
N ARG A 92 -17.27 -5.85 3.71
CA ARG A 92 -18.13 -6.43 4.73
C ARG A 92 -19.09 -7.54 4.27
N GLY A 93 -19.22 -7.73 2.93
CA GLY A 93 -20.15 -8.69 2.37
C GLY A 93 -19.67 -9.26 1.01
N PRO A 94 -20.37 -10.25 0.45
CA PRO A 94 -19.96 -10.90 -0.79
C PRO A 94 -19.89 -9.92 -1.98
N VAL A 95 -20.81 -8.96 -2.04
CA VAL A 95 -20.85 -7.95 -3.11
C VAL A 95 -19.65 -7.01 -3.01
N THR A 96 -19.39 -6.46 -1.82
CA THR A 96 -18.26 -5.55 -1.60
C THR A 96 -16.91 -6.26 -1.79
N ARG A 97 -16.78 -7.54 -1.38
CA ARG A 97 -15.59 -8.37 -1.67
C ARG A 97 -15.36 -8.56 -3.16
N ARG A 98 -16.44 -8.76 -3.94
CA ARG A 98 -16.31 -8.86 -5.40
C ARG A 98 -15.87 -7.53 -6.02
N MET A 99 -16.44 -6.41 -5.56
CA MET A 99 -16.05 -5.07 -6.03
C MET A 99 -14.58 -4.78 -5.69
N THR A 100 -14.13 -5.06 -4.48
CA THR A 100 -12.72 -4.89 -4.08
C THR A 100 -11.78 -5.71 -4.97
N ARG A 101 -12.13 -6.96 -5.30
CA ARG A 101 -11.32 -7.79 -6.23
C ARG A 101 -11.24 -7.19 -7.63
N LEU A 102 -12.35 -6.67 -8.14
CA LEU A 102 -12.38 -6.00 -9.46
C LEU A 102 -11.54 -4.72 -9.45
N GLU A 103 -11.59 -3.96 -8.35
CA GLU A 103 -10.81 -2.74 -8.18
C GLU A 103 -9.30 -3.07 -8.11
N ILE A 104 -8.90 -4.07 -7.33
CA ILE A 104 -7.51 -4.58 -7.30
C ILE A 104 -7.07 -4.99 -8.70
N ALA A 105 -7.83 -5.84 -9.39
CA ALA A 105 -7.49 -6.29 -10.73
C ALA A 105 -7.37 -5.14 -11.74
N ARG A 106 -8.19 -4.08 -11.59
CA ARG A 106 -8.12 -2.90 -12.45
C ARG A 106 -6.88 -2.06 -12.15
N VAL A 107 -6.53 -1.89 -10.89
CA VAL A 107 -5.30 -1.22 -10.47
C VAL A 107 -4.07 -1.97 -11.00
N GLU A 108 -4.04 -3.30 -10.84
CA GLU A 108 -2.91 -4.13 -11.28
C GLU A 108 -2.70 -4.13 -12.80
N GLN A 109 -3.74 -3.83 -13.60
CA GLN A 109 -3.59 -3.63 -15.05
C GLN A 109 -2.70 -2.44 -15.42
N GLN A 110 -2.50 -1.50 -14.50
CA GLN A 110 -1.61 -0.36 -14.69
C GLN A 110 -0.14 -0.72 -14.41
N PHE A 111 0.11 -1.85 -13.76
CA PHE A 111 1.45 -2.27 -13.41
C PHE A 111 2.16 -2.88 -14.63
N PRO A 112 3.41 -2.49 -14.90
CA PRO A 112 4.20 -3.17 -15.92
C PRO A 112 4.26 -4.68 -15.68
N ALA A 113 4.16 -5.48 -16.72
CA ALA A 113 4.09 -6.96 -16.63
C ALA A 113 5.26 -7.60 -15.87
N ARG A 114 6.41 -6.90 -15.78
CA ARG A 114 7.58 -7.33 -15.00
C ARG A 114 7.39 -7.22 -13.48
N PHE A 115 6.43 -6.41 -13.03
CA PHE A 115 6.16 -6.21 -11.60
C PHE A 115 5.05 -7.12 -11.14
N ARG A 116 5.43 -8.26 -10.63
CA ARG A 116 4.57 -9.09 -9.79
C ARG A 116 5.04 -8.88 -8.36
N GLY A 117 4.37 -7.96 -7.64
CA GLY A 117 4.57 -7.82 -6.20
C GLY A 117 4.34 -9.14 -5.49
N ARG A 118 4.96 -9.31 -4.34
CA ARG A 118 4.79 -10.52 -3.50
C ARG A 118 3.37 -10.65 -2.96
N ASP A 119 2.76 -9.50 -2.63
CA ASP A 119 1.34 -9.39 -2.26
C ASP A 119 0.82 -8.00 -2.61
N HIS A 120 -0.48 -7.88 -2.83
CA HIS A 120 -1.18 -6.62 -3.01
C HIS A 120 -2.43 -6.59 -2.13
N ARG A 121 -2.45 -5.67 -1.18
CA ARG A 121 -3.55 -5.53 -0.24
C ARG A 121 -4.30 -4.21 -0.43
N MET A 122 -5.64 -4.28 -0.40
CA MET A 122 -6.47 -3.09 -0.39
C MET A 122 -7.03 -2.86 1.01
N PHE A 123 -6.88 -1.62 1.49
CA PHE A 123 -7.41 -1.14 2.75
C PHE A 123 -8.48 -0.08 2.51
N ALA A 124 -9.52 -0.08 3.32
CA ALA A 124 -10.48 1.01 3.35
C ALA A 124 -9.79 2.30 3.83
N GLY A 125 -10.17 3.42 3.23
CA GLY A 125 -9.63 4.74 3.54
C GLY A 125 -10.57 5.60 4.39
N VAL A 126 -10.29 6.90 4.41
CA VAL A 126 -11.18 7.93 4.95
C VAL A 126 -12.08 8.44 3.85
N VAL A 127 -13.39 8.36 4.05
CA VAL A 127 -14.38 8.85 3.09
C VAL A 127 -14.88 10.22 3.52
N GLN A 128 -14.61 11.23 2.68
CA GLN A 128 -15.13 12.59 2.84
C GLN A 128 -16.05 12.92 1.66
N THR A 129 -17.35 13.06 1.93
CA THR A 129 -18.33 13.40 0.89
C THR A 129 -18.53 14.92 0.74
N ALA A 130 -17.73 15.74 1.42
CA ALA A 130 -17.89 17.20 1.42
C ALA A 130 -17.77 17.83 0.01
N GLY A 131 -17.04 17.20 -0.91
CA GLY A 131 -16.86 17.64 -2.30
C GLY A 131 -17.84 17.03 -3.32
N LEU A 132 -18.71 16.10 -2.91
CA LEU A 132 -19.67 15.46 -3.81
C LEU A 132 -20.91 16.33 -4.00
N ALA A 133 -21.42 16.39 -5.23
CA ALA A 133 -22.73 16.98 -5.52
C ALA A 133 -23.83 16.29 -4.70
N LEU A 134 -24.95 16.99 -4.45
CA LEU A 134 -26.02 16.52 -3.57
C LEU A 134 -26.54 15.13 -3.95
N TRP A 135 -26.73 14.86 -5.25
CA TRP A 135 -27.15 13.56 -5.75
C TRP A 135 -26.12 12.45 -5.54
N GLY A 136 -24.82 12.77 -5.63
CA GLY A 136 -23.72 11.84 -5.32
C GLY A 136 -23.70 11.46 -3.84
N ARG A 137 -24.01 12.41 -2.92
CA ARG A 137 -24.15 12.16 -1.48
C ARG A 137 -25.33 11.26 -1.17
N VAL A 138 -26.47 11.48 -1.88
CA VAL A 138 -27.67 10.63 -1.74
C VAL A 138 -27.39 9.22 -2.25
N PHE A 139 -26.79 9.08 -3.43
CA PHE A 139 -26.40 7.79 -4.00
C PHE A 139 -25.45 7.04 -3.06
N TRP A 140 -24.41 7.73 -2.53
CA TRP A 140 -23.47 7.16 -1.59
C TRP A 140 -24.16 6.58 -0.33
N ARG A 141 -25.15 7.31 0.20
CA ARG A 141 -25.96 6.84 1.33
C ARG A 141 -26.83 5.62 0.98
N LEU A 142 -27.41 5.59 -0.23
CA LEU A 142 -28.26 4.47 -0.69
C LEU A 142 -27.47 3.17 -0.86
N VAL A 143 -26.18 3.25 -1.25
CA VAL A 143 -25.29 2.07 -1.34
C VAL A 143 -24.63 1.71 0.01
N GLY A 144 -25.11 2.30 1.12
CA GLY A 144 -24.62 1.99 2.46
C GLY A 144 -23.31 2.70 2.85
N GLY A 145 -22.86 3.66 2.03
CA GLY A 145 -21.66 4.44 2.31
C GLY A 145 -21.87 5.39 3.49
N ARG A 146 -20.93 5.44 4.40
CA ARG A 146 -20.87 6.36 5.55
C ARG A 146 -19.63 7.24 5.42
N ASN A 147 -19.75 8.51 5.82
CA ASN A 147 -18.60 9.37 6.01
C ASN A 147 -17.85 8.92 7.26
N GLY A 148 -16.53 9.03 7.21
CA GLY A 148 -15.71 8.74 8.38
C GLY A 148 -14.42 8.01 8.06
N ASP A 149 -13.73 7.64 9.11
CA ASP A 149 -12.54 6.80 9.05
C ASP A 149 -12.97 5.33 9.05
N HIS A 150 -12.71 4.65 7.94
CA HIS A 150 -13.05 3.24 7.74
C HIS A 150 -11.81 2.35 7.73
N ARG A 151 -10.64 2.87 8.13
CA ARG A 151 -9.41 2.11 8.19
C ARG A 151 -9.50 0.98 9.22
N ASP A 152 -9.29 -0.25 8.78
CA ASP A 152 -9.20 -1.42 9.66
C ASP A 152 -7.75 -1.56 10.15
N TRP A 153 -7.43 -0.84 11.24
CA TRP A 153 -6.09 -0.86 11.85
C TRP A 153 -5.60 -2.26 12.21
N PRO A 154 -6.43 -3.15 12.80
CA PRO A 154 -6.04 -4.54 13.03
C PRO A 154 -5.68 -5.31 11.75
N ALA A 155 -6.38 -5.08 10.64
CA ALA A 155 -6.06 -5.73 9.37
C ALA A 155 -4.74 -5.19 8.78
N ILE A 156 -4.50 -3.87 8.89
CA ILE A 156 -3.25 -3.23 8.50
C ILE A 156 -2.08 -3.80 9.32
N ASP A 157 -2.22 -3.89 10.64
CA ASP A 157 -1.19 -4.41 11.54
C ASP A 157 -0.86 -5.89 11.24
N ARG A 158 -1.87 -6.72 10.98
CA ARG A 158 -1.66 -8.13 10.60
C ARG A 158 -0.86 -8.23 9.31
N TRP A 159 -1.29 -7.53 8.27
CA TRP A 159 -0.59 -7.55 6.99
C TRP A 159 0.86 -7.05 7.10
N ALA A 160 1.07 -5.93 7.78
CA ALA A 160 2.42 -5.40 8.01
C ALA A 160 3.29 -6.37 8.82
N SER A 161 2.70 -7.13 9.76
CA SER A 161 3.41 -8.16 10.51
C SER A 161 3.80 -9.35 9.64
N ASP A 162 2.92 -9.78 8.73
CA ASP A 162 3.20 -10.86 7.78
C ASP A 162 4.36 -10.47 6.86
N VAL A 163 4.36 -9.22 6.34
CA VAL A 163 5.46 -8.66 5.54
C VAL A 163 6.76 -8.56 6.36
N GLY A 164 6.69 -8.05 7.59
CA GLY A 164 7.87 -7.95 8.48
C GLY A 164 8.49 -9.31 8.77
N ALA A 165 7.67 -10.32 9.03
CA ALA A 165 8.15 -11.70 9.21
C ALA A 165 8.78 -12.28 7.94
N GLU A 166 8.28 -11.91 6.76
CA GLU A 166 8.87 -12.33 5.50
C GLU A 166 10.21 -11.64 5.25
N LEU A 167 10.32 -10.34 5.52
CA LEU A 167 11.57 -9.58 5.45
C LEU A 167 12.65 -10.16 6.35
N ALA A 168 12.31 -10.52 7.60
CA ALA A 168 13.23 -11.16 8.52
C ALA A 168 13.75 -12.48 7.94
N ARG A 169 12.88 -13.33 7.39
CA ARG A 169 13.28 -14.58 6.74
C ARG A 169 14.20 -14.38 5.54
N LEU A 170 13.95 -13.32 4.74
CA LEU A 170 14.79 -13.00 3.58
C LEU A 170 16.19 -12.56 4.01
N ARG A 171 16.30 -11.76 5.07
CA ARG A 171 17.57 -11.34 5.68
C ARG A 171 18.34 -12.55 6.17
N ASP A 172 17.73 -13.40 7.00
CA ASP A 172 18.38 -14.60 7.56
C ASP A 172 18.86 -15.54 6.45
N ALA A 173 18.08 -15.69 5.37
CA ALA A 173 18.47 -16.48 4.21
C ALA A 173 19.61 -15.84 3.37
N ALA A 174 19.78 -14.53 3.39
CA ALA A 174 20.88 -13.83 2.74
C ALA A 174 22.18 -13.99 3.53
N GLU A 175 22.13 -13.88 4.87
CA GLU A 175 23.27 -14.09 5.77
C GLU A 175 23.85 -15.52 5.65
N LEU A 176 22.99 -16.52 5.53
CA LEU A 176 23.41 -17.92 5.35
C LEU A 176 24.12 -18.19 4.00
N ARG A 177 23.97 -17.30 3.01
CA ARG A 177 24.60 -17.43 1.68
C ARG A 177 25.95 -16.71 1.59
N HIS A 178 26.26 -15.84 2.54
CA HIS A 178 27.51 -15.06 2.60
C HIS A 178 28.15 -15.18 3.99
N PRO A 179 28.62 -16.41 4.41
CA PRO A 179 29.29 -16.62 5.69
C PRO A 179 30.65 -15.93 5.76
#